data_adba3727ea353d9bd4e82572c411e11f
#
_entry.id   adba3727ea353d9bd4e82572c411e11f
#
_cell.length_a   1.000
_cell.length_b   1.000
_cell.length_c   1.000
_cell.angle_alpha   90.00
_cell.angle_beta   90.00
_cell.angle_gamma   90.00
#
_symmetry.space_group_name_H-M   'P 1'
#
loop_
_entity.id
_entity.type
_entity.pdbx_description
1 polymer ?
#
loop_
_entity_poly.entity_id
_entity_poly.type
_entity_poly.pdbx_seq_one_letter_code
_entity_poly.pdbx_strand_id
1 'polypeptide(L)'
;MCIRDSLGATHEVTGSCFLLEACGKRVLVDCGMEQGPDLYVNQDIPVNPSEIDYILITHAHIDHSGLLPLLYSHGFRGQVFATKATCELCNIMLKDSAHIQMFEAEWRNRKARRAGAPEVVPLYNMDDAQGAIELLIPCDYNKKISIDENLDVRFIDAGHLLGSSSIEMWIRENDEEVKMAFSGDIGHSGKPLIKNP
;
A
#
# COMPACT_ATOMS: atom_id res chain seq x y z
N MET A 1 -6.70 22.44 -6.86
CA MET A 1 -7.14 22.27 -5.44
C MET A 1 -6.75 20.87 -5.04
N CYS A 2 -5.91 20.73 -4.02
CA CYS A 2 -5.48 19.43 -3.54
C CYS A 2 -6.48 18.93 -2.49
N ILE A 3 -6.98 17.70 -2.65
CA ILE A 3 -7.88 17.03 -1.70
C ILE A 3 -7.11 15.85 -1.11
N ARG A 4 -7.19 15.67 0.20
CA ARG A 4 -6.61 14.53 0.90
C ARG A 4 -7.67 13.89 1.80
N ASP A 5 -7.94 12.62 1.57
CA ASP A 5 -8.83 11.80 2.37
C ASP A 5 -8.08 10.65 3.03
N SER A 6 -8.42 10.34 4.27
CA SER A 6 -7.98 9.13 4.96
C SER A 6 -9.03 8.06 4.75
N LEU A 7 -8.71 7.03 3.99
CA LEU A 7 -9.63 5.95 3.62
C LEU A 7 -9.54 4.76 4.58
N GLY A 8 -8.43 4.62 5.30
CA GLY A 8 -8.19 3.55 6.27
C GLY A 8 -7.43 4.04 7.49
N ALA A 9 -7.27 3.20 8.51
CA ALA A 9 -6.66 3.48 9.81
C ALA A 9 -7.24 4.73 10.51
N THR A 10 -8.51 5.05 10.25
CA THR A 10 -9.19 6.20 10.84
C THR A 10 -9.66 5.84 12.24
N HIS A 11 -8.96 6.32 13.27
CA HIS A 11 -9.08 5.94 14.67
C HIS A 11 -8.66 4.49 14.99
N GLU A 12 -7.91 3.85 14.08
CA GLU A 12 -7.39 2.48 14.21
C GLU A 12 -5.91 2.44 13.84
N VAL A 13 -5.27 1.28 14.08
CA VAL A 13 -3.83 1.11 13.86
C VAL A 13 -3.52 0.52 12.49
N THR A 14 -4.37 -0.38 11.99
CA THR A 14 -4.12 -1.15 10.75
C THR A 14 -4.98 -0.67 9.59
N GLY A 15 -4.55 -0.96 8.36
CA GLY A 15 -5.27 -0.57 7.16
C GLY A 15 -4.94 0.84 6.65
N SER A 16 -3.69 1.29 6.80
CA SER A 16 -3.28 2.63 6.36
C SER A 16 -3.55 2.85 4.86
N CYS A 17 -4.32 3.89 4.54
CA CYS A 17 -4.64 4.26 3.18
C CYS A 17 -5.06 5.74 3.09
N PHE A 18 -4.32 6.54 2.34
CA PHE A 18 -4.64 7.94 2.07
C PHE A 18 -4.85 8.17 0.58
N LEU A 19 -5.94 8.82 0.22
CA LEU A 19 -6.18 9.29 -1.14
C LEU A 19 -5.78 10.76 -1.25
N LEU A 20 -5.00 11.08 -2.27
CA LEU A 20 -4.66 12.43 -2.67
C LEU A 20 -5.16 12.68 -4.08
N GLU A 21 -5.96 13.73 -4.27
CA GLU A 21 -6.35 14.24 -5.57
C GLU A 21 -5.66 15.59 -5.80
N ALA A 22 -4.71 15.63 -6.73
CA ALA A 22 -3.94 16.83 -7.04
C ALA A 22 -3.48 16.82 -8.49
N CYS A 23 -3.44 18.00 -9.14
CA CYS A 23 -2.98 18.16 -10.52
C CYS A 23 -3.71 17.24 -11.53
N GLY A 24 -4.98 16.92 -11.27
CA GLY A 24 -5.75 15.99 -12.09
C GLY A 24 -5.34 14.53 -11.98
N LYS A 25 -4.53 14.19 -10.96
CA LYS A 25 -4.06 12.84 -10.63
C LYS A 25 -4.65 12.33 -9.33
N ARG A 26 -4.85 11.02 -9.25
CA ARG A 26 -5.21 10.29 -8.04
C ARG A 26 -4.03 9.47 -7.56
N VAL A 27 -3.57 9.77 -6.37
CA VAL A 27 -2.41 9.10 -5.74
C VAL A 27 -2.86 8.47 -4.44
N LEU A 28 -2.57 7.18 -4.25
CA LEU A 28 -2.67 6.56 -2.94
C LEU A 28 -1.32 6.61 -2.22
N VAL A 29 -1.35 6.89 -0.94
CA VAL A 29 -0.22 6.63 -0.04
C VAL A 29 -0.64 5.52 0.90
N ASP A 30 0.04 4.41 0.77
CA ASP A 30 -0.30 3.10 1.30
C ASP A 30 -1.67 2.55 0.80
N CYS A 31 -1.84 1.27 0.90
CA CYS A 31 -3.09 0.54 0.65
C CYS A 31 -3.10 -0.71 1.53
N GLY A 32 -3.27 -0.46 2.81
CA GLY A 32 -3.13 -1.47 3.85
C GLY A 32 -4.35 -2.35 4.02
N MET A 33 -4.09 -3.58 4.43
CA MET A 33 -5.12 -4.53 4.85
C MET A 33 -5.39 -4.34 6.34
N GLU A 34 -6.65 -4.29 6.73
CA GLU A 34 -7.05 -4.33 8.12
C GLU A 34 -6.71 -5.68 8.75
N GLN A 35 -6.17 -5.67 9.95
CA GLN A 35 -5.76 -6.84 10.71
C GLN A 35 -6.31 -6.76 12.14
N GLY A 36 -6.80 -7.88 12.67
CA GLY A 36 -7.28 -7.95 14.05
C GLY A 36 -8.24 -9.11 14.28
N PRO A 37 -8.56 -9.42 15.56
CA PRO A 37 -9.54 -10.43 15.92
C PRO A 37 -10.97 -9.98 15.66
N ASP A 38 -11.22 -8.71 15.56
CA ASP A 38 -12.52 -8.14 15.27
C ASP A 38 -12.76 -8.16 13.77
N LEU A 39 -13.99 -8.45 13.41
CA LEU A 39 -14.51 -8.74 12.07
C LEU A 39 -14.48 -7.53 11.12
N TYR A 40 -13.35 -6.82 11.05
CA TYR A 40 -13.17 -5.89 9.96
C TYR A 40 -13.03 -6.67 8.65
N VAL A 41 -14.08 -6.64 7.88
CA VAL A 41 -14.05 -7.14 6.52
C VAL A 41 -13.29 -6.10 5.72
N ASN A 42 -12.11 -6.46 5.21
CA ASN A 42 -11.41 -5.61 4.25
C ASN A 42 -12.38 -5.24 3.13
N GLN A 43 -12.78 -3.98 3.12
CA GLN A 43 -13.74 -3.45 2.16
C GLN A 43 -13.01 -2.91 0.95
N ASP A 44 -13.72 -2.82 -0.16
CA ASP A 44 -13.23 -2.13 -1.33
C ASP A 44 -12.93 -0.67 -0.98
N ILE A 45 -11.79 -0.18 -1.43
CA ILE A 45 -11.45 1.23 -1.32
C ILE A 45 -12.53 2.03 -2.08
N PRO A 46 -13.09 3.12 -1.52
CA PRO A 46 -14.19 3.87 -2.12
C PRO A 46 -13.77 4.72 -3.32
N VAL A 47 -12.82 4.21 -4.11
CA VAL A 47 -12.31 4.80 -5.35
C VAL A 47 -12.18 3.69 -6.36
N ASN A 48 -12.57 3.93 -7.61
CA ASN A 48 -12.38 2.96 -8.68
C ASN A 48 -10.87 2.74 -8.91
N PRO A 49 -10.32 1.53 -8.70
CA PRO A 49 -8.90 1.27 -8.84
C PRO A 49 -8.32 1.62 -10.22
N SER A 50 -9.13 1.52 -11.28
CA SER A 50 -8.69 1.89 -12.63
C SER A 50 -8.46 3.40 -12.84
N GLU A 51 -8.91 4.23 -11.90
CA GLU A 51 -8.75 5.70 -11.94
C GLU A 51 -7.59 6.19 -11.07
N ILE A 52 -6.90 5.28 -10.38
CA ILE A 52 -5.71 5.60 -9.59
C ILE A 52 -4.49 5.64 -10.53
N ASP A 53 -3.78 6.76 -10.55
CA ASP A 53 -2.59 6.95 -11.38
C ASP A 53 -1.33 6.36 -10.72
N TYR A 54 -1.15 6.63 -9.43
CA TYR A 54 0.07 6.26 -8.69
C TYR A 54 -0.26 5.73 -7.30
N ILE A 55 0.58 4.81 -6.83
CA ILE A 55 0.60 4.36 -5.44
C ILE A 55 2.00 4.56 -4.88
N LEU A 56 2.11 5.09 -3.66
CA LEU A 56 3.35 5.26 -2.93
C LEU A 56 3.28 4.38 -1.69
N ILE A 57 4.21 3.46 -1.52
CA ILE A 57 4.25 2.55 -0.36
C ILE A 57 5.35 2.99 0.60
N THR A 58 4.96 3.27 1.84
CA THR A 58 5.89 3.67 2.91
C THR A 58 6.78 2.51 3.34
N HIS A 59 6.22 1.33 3.49
CA HIS A 59 6.93 0.10 3.85
C HIS A 59 6.10 -1.17 3.58
N ALA A 60 6.71 -2.34 3.75
CA ALA A 60 6.16 -3.60 3.27
C ALA A 60 5.19 -4.32 4.22
N HIS A 61 4.90 -3.79 5.41
CA HIS A 61 3.90 -4.42 6.27
C HIS A 61 2.54 -4.55 5.58
N ILE A 62 1.81 -5.61 5.88
CA ILE A 62 0.53 -5.93 5.23
C ILE A 62 -0.55 -4.87 5.51
N ASP A 63 -0.51 -4.23 6.66
CA ASP A 63 -1.39 -3.11 7.01
C ASP A 63 -1.04 -1.78 6.31
N HIS A 64 -0.01 -1.78 5.43
CA HIS A 64 0.37 -0.67 4.55
C HIS A 64 0.39 -1.05 3.06
N SER A 65 0.61 -2.32 2.72
CA SER A 65 0.75 -2.78 1.33
C SER A 65 -0.25 -3.88 0.92
N GLY A 66 -0.96 -4.46 1.88
CA GLY A 66 -1.67 -5.74 1.71
C GLY A 66 -2.84 -5.74 0.74
N LEU A 67 -3.43 -4.59 0.43
CA LEU A 67 -4.51 -4.50 -0.56
C LEU A 67 -4.00 -4.21 -1.99
N LEU A 68 -2.70 -4.06 -2.21
CA LEU A 68 -2.16 -3.82 -3.55
C LEU A 68 -2.57 -4.89 -4.58
N PRO A 69 -2.54 -6.21 -4.27
CA PRO A 69 -3.04 -7.24 -5.17
C PRO A 69 -4.54 -7.14 -5.45
N LEU A 70 -5.34 -6.74 -4.46
CA LEU A 70 -6.78 -6.51 -4.64
C LEU A 70 -7.04 -5.35 -5.60
N LEU A 71 -6.32 -4.24 -5.46
CA LEU A 71 -6.41 -3.12 -6.39
C LEU A 71 -6.03 -3.54 -7.82
N TYR A 72 -4.99 -4.36 -7.96
CA TYR A 72 -4.60 -4.93 -9.25
C TYR A 72 -5.71 -5.79 -9.85
N SER A 73 -6.33 -6.69 -9.09
CA SER A 73 -7.44 -7.54 -9.56
C SER A 73 -8.66 -6.71 -9.99
N HIS A 74 -8.86 -5.55 -9.36
CA HIS A 74 -9.95 -4.61 -9.66
C HIS A 74 -9.59 -3.57 -10.72
N GLY A 75 -8.47 -3.75 -11.45
CA GLY A 75 -8.14 -2.98 -12.63
C GLY A 75 -7.12 -1.85 -12.45
N PHE A 76 -6.50 -1.71 -11.29
CA PHE A 76 -5.35 -0.81 -11.14
C PHE A 76 -4.20 -1.26 -12.06
N ARG A 77 -3.65 -0.33 -12.83
CA ARG A 77 -2.52 -0.55 -13.75
C ARG A 77 -1.52 0.61 -13.73
N GLY A 78 -1.62 1.50 -12.74
CA GLY A 78 -0.70 2.60 -12.52
C GLY A 78 0.66 2.12 -12.00
N GLN A 79 1.53 3.06 -11.66
CA GLN A 79 2.87 2.78 -11.13
C GLN A 79 2.86 2.78 -9.60
N VAL A 80 3.64 1.88 -9.00
CA VAL A 80 3.78 1.77 -7.54
C VAL A 80 5.22 2.10 -7.16
N PHE A 81 5.42 3.19 -6.45
CA PHE A 81 6.75 3.63 -6.02
C PHE A 81 7.01 3.24 -4.57
N ALA A 82 8.15 2.63 -4.32
CA ALA A 82 8.62 2.28 -2.98
C ALA A 82 10.15 2.22 -2.94
N THR A 83 10.75 2.19 -1.76
CA THR A 83 12.19 1.97 -1.65
C THR A 83 12.56 0.58 -2.20
N LYS A 84 13.82 0.41 -2.63
CA LYS A 84 14.31 -0.89 -3.17
C LYS A 84 14.03 -2.05 -2.22
N ALA A 85 14.37 -1.89 -0.94
CA ALA A 85 14.17 -2.96 0.03
C ALA A 85 12.67 -3.21 0.31
N THR A 86 11.83 -2.18 0.29
CA THR A 86 10.36 -2.36 0.37
C THR A 86 9.85 -3.14 -0.83
N CYS A 87 10.31 -2.88 -2.05
CA CYS A 87 9.93 -3.66 -3.23
C CYS A 87 10.31 -5.14 -3.10
N GLU A 88 11.52 -5.42 -2.61
CA GLU A 88 12.00 -6.79 -2.38
C GLU A 88 11.17 -7.51 -1.31
N LEU A 89 10.85 -6.83 -0.21
CA LEU A 89 10.00 -7.38 0.85
C LEU A 89 8.56 -7.58 0.38
N CYS A 90 7.97 -6.64 -0.35
CA CYS A 90 6.63 -6.79 -0.92
C CYS A 90 6.54 -8.01 -1.85
N ASN A 91 7.59 -8.29 -2.64
CA ASN A 91 7.64 -9.51 -3.48
C ASN A 91 7.52 -10.81 -2.67
N ILE A 92 7.97 -10.81 -1.42
CA ILE A 92 7.83 -11.97 -0.52
C ILE A 92 6.48 -11.91 0.22
N MET A 93 6.19 -10.78 0.86
CA MET A 93 5.04 -10.61 1.74
C MET A 93 3.69 -10.74 1.04
N LEU A 94 3.55 -10.17 -0.17
CA LEU A 94 2.28 -10.21 -0.91
C LEU A 94 1.99 -11.62 -1.45
N LYS A 95 3.01 -12.37 -1.87
CA LYS A 95 2.87 -13.77 -2.27
C LYS A 95 2.52 -14.67 -1.09
N ASP A 96 3.17 -14.47 0.05
CA ASP A 96 2.88 -15.22 1.27
C ASP A 96 1.44 -14.94 1.74
N SER A 97 1.01 -13.68 1.74
CA SER A 97 -0.36 -13.30 2.05
C SER A 97 -1.38 -13.94 1.12
N ALA A 98 -1.14 -13.94 -0.20
CA ALA A 98 -2.00 -14.62 -1.17
C ALA A 98 -2.09 -16.12 -0.88
N HIS A 99 -0.96 -16.76 -0.62
CA HIS A 99 -0.91 -18.20 -0.30
C HIS A 99 -1.71 -18.52 0.97
N ILE A 100 -1.51 -17.75 2.04
CA ILE A 100 -2.24 -17.93 3.30
C ILE A 100 -3.75 -17.80 3.09
N GLN A 101 -4.21 -16.74 2.39
CA GLN A 101 -5.63 -16.51 2.14
C GLN A 101 -6.27 -17.63 1.30
N MET A 102 -5.57 -18.10 0.26
CA MET A 102 -6.03 -19.21 -0.58
C MET A 102 -6.13 -20.51 0.23
N PHE A 103 -5.14 -20.80 1.08
CA PHE A 103 -5.14 -21.97 1.95
C PHE A 103 -6.26 -21.93 2.99
N GLU A 104 -6.47 -20.77 3.63
CA GLU A 104 -7.56 -20.58 4.59
C GLU A 104 -8.94 -20.70 3.93
N ALA A 105 -9.12 -20.12 2.73
CA ALA A 105 -10.35 -20.24 1.97
C ALA A 105 -10.64 -21.71 1.63
N GLU A 106 -9.64 -22.46 1.16
CA GLU A 106 -9.79 -23.89 0.87
C GLU A 106 -10.17 -24.69 2.12
N TRP A 107 -9.52 -24.42 3.25
CA TRP A 107 -9.84 -25.10 4.51
C TRP A 107 -11.25 -24.81 5.00
N ARG A 108 -11.69 -23.54 4.95
CA ARG A 108 -13.07 -23.12 5.27
C ARG A 108 -14.07 -23.78 4.34
N ASN A 109 -13.78 -23.84 3.04
CA ASN A 109 -14.66 -24.39 2.01
C ASN A 109 -14.84 -25.91 2.16
N ARG A 110 -13.81 -26.67 2.60
CA ARG A 110 -13.99 -28.10 2.97
C ARG A 110 -15.02 -28.28 4.08
N LYS A 111 -15.07 -27.38 5.07
CA LYS A 111 -16.08 -27.41 6.14
C LYS A 111 -17.44 -26.94 5.63
N ALA A 112 -17.49 -25.87 4.85
CA ALA A 112 -18.71 -25.30 4.27
C ALA A 112 -19.45 -26.34 3.42
N ARG A 113 -18.75 -27.05 2.53
CA ARG A 113 -19.34 -28.13 1.70
C ARG A 113 -19.99 -29.24 2.52
N ARG A 114 -19.41 -29.63 3.66
CA ARG A 114 -19.98 -30.64 4.56
C ARG A 114 -21.23 -30.13 5.31
N ALA A 115 -21.32 -28.82 5.52
CA ALA A 115 -22.41 -28.16 6.24
C ALA A 115 -23.49 -27.59 5.32
N GLY A 116 -23.31 -27.64 3.97
CA GLY A 116 -24.21 -26.97 3.02
C GLY A 116 -24.17 -25.45 3.11
N ALA A 117 -23.07 -24.85 3.60
CA ALA A 117 -22.88 -23.42 3.74
C ALA A 117 -22.20 -22.81 2.49
N PRO A 118 -22.34 -21.49 2.24
CA PRO A 118 -21.67 -20.80 1.15
C PRO A 118 -20.15 -20.91 1.23
N GLU A 119 -19.51 -20.98 0.07
CA GLU A 119 -18.05 -20.97 -0.03
C GLU A 119 -17.49 -19.56 0.13
N VAL A 120 -16.30 -19.46 0.72
CA VAL A 120 -15.53 -18.22 0.90
C VAL A 120 -14.52 -18.09 -0.25
N VAL A 121 -14.41 -16.90 -0.81
CA VAL A 121 -13.42 -16.57 -1.84
C VAL A 121 -12.29 -15.76 -1.18
N PRO A 122 -11.00 -16.03 -1.47
CA PRO A 122 -9.91 -15.17 -0.99
C PRO A 122 -10.03 -13.77 -1.62
N LEU A 123 -9.51 -12.74 -0.95
CA LEU A 123 -9.54 -11.37 -1.45
C LEU A 123 -8.81 -11.25 -2.80
N TYR A 124 -7.71 -11.98 -2.95
CA TYR A 124 -6.91 -12.07 -4.16
C TYR A 124 -6.16 -13.40 -4.21
N ASN A 125 -5.64 -13.72 -5.36
CA ASN A 125 -4.89 -14.94 -5.62
C ASN A 125 -3.41 -14.65 -5.91
N MET A 126 -2.64 -15.71 -6.25
CA MET A 126 -1.21 -15.61 -6.53
C MET A 126 -0.91 -14.80 -7.80
N ASP A 127 -1.76 -14.89 -8.82
CA ASP A 127 -1.57 -14.16 -10.08
C ASP A 127 -1.81 -12.66 -9.87
N ASP A 128 -2.78 -12.30 -9.04
CA ASP A 128 -3.03 -10.91 -8.64
C ASP A 128 -1.83 -10.33 -7.87
N ALA A 129 -1.26 -11.11 -6.94
CA ALA A 129 -0.07 -10.71 -6.21
C ALA A 129 1.14 -10.52 -7.13
N GLN A 130 1.35 -11.45 -8.07
CA GLN A 130 2.44 -11.35 -9.05
C GLN A 130 2.27 -10.13 -9.95
N GLY A 131 1.07 -9.90 -10.48
CA GLY A 131 0.79 -8.74 -11.33
C GLY A 131 0.96 -7.40 -10.60
N ALA A 132 0.56 -7.33 -9.32
CA ALA A 132 0.79 -6.14 -8.48
C ALA A 132 2.29 -5.87 -8.25
N ILE A 133 3.07 -6.92 -8.01
CA ILE A 133 4.53 -6.83 -7.82
C ILE A 133 5.24 -6.29 -9.07
N GLU A 134 4.76 -6.63 -10.26
CA GLU A 134 5.33 -6.14 -11.53
C GLU A 134 5.14 -4.64 -11.75
N LEU A 135 4.22 -4.00 -11.03
CA LEU A 135 4.02 -2.55 -11.05
C LEU A 135 4.97 -1.78 -10.12
N LEU A 136 5.75 -2.46 -9.27
CA LEU A 136 6.65 -1.84 -8.31
C LEU A 136 7.86 -1.20 -9.01
N ILE A 137 8.10 0.07 -8.71
CA ILE A 137 9.25 0.85 -9.17
C ILE A 137 10.16 1.15 -7.98
N PRO A 138 11.38 0.57 -7.95
CA PRO A 138 12.30 0.76 -6.85
C PRO A 138 12.93 2.15 -6.85
N CYS A 139 12.87 2.84 -5.71
CA CYS A 139 13.39 4.17 -5.50
C CYS A 139 14.57 4.18 -4.51
N ASP A 140 15.48 5.14 -4.70
CA ASP A 140 16.57 5.39 -3.75
C ASP A 140 16.11 6.34 -2.63
N TYR A 141 16.60 6.14 -1.41
CA TYR A 141 16.42 7.10 -0.33
C TYR A 141 17.04 8.47 -0.65
N ASN A 142 16.41 9.49 -0.12
CA ASN A 142 16.86 10.90 -0.18
C ASN A 142 16.97 11.48 -1.60
N LYS A 143 16.54 10.75 -2.61
CA LYS A 143 16.54 11.22 -3.99
C LYS A 143 15.15 11.72 -4.35
N LYS A 144 15.06 12.98 -4.75
CA LYS A 144 13.82 13.56 -5.31
C LYS A 144 13.60 13.02 -6.71
N ILE A 145 12.43 12.46 -6.99
CA ILE A 145 12.00 11.91 -8.27
C ILE A 145 10.70 12.56 -8.72
N SER A 146 10.64 12.93 -9.98
CA SER A 146 9.40 13.37 -10.62
C SER A 146 8.60 12.14 -11.04
N ILE A 147 7.42 11.97 -10.48
CA ILE A 147 6.47 10.92 -10.87
C ILE A 147 5.48 11.44 -11.92
N ASP A 148 5.30 12.76 -11.98
CA ASP A 148 4.52 13.49 -12.99
C ASP A 148 5.11 14.88 -13.17
N GLU A 149 4.65 15.66 -14.18
CA GLU A 149 5.11 17.03 -14.44
C GLU A 149 5.00 17.96 -13.22
N ASN A 150 3.98 17.75 -12.41
CA ASN A 150 3.63 18.58 -11.25
C ASN A 150 3.76 17.87 -9.90
N LEU A 151 4.23 16.62 -9.90
CA LEU A 151 4.35 15.80 -8.69
C LEU A 151 5.76 15.23 -8.55
N ASP A 152 6.46 15.67 -7.50
CA ASP A 152 7.73 15.09 -7.09
C ASP A 152 7.58 14.37 -5.75
N VAL A 153 8.34 13.30 -5.56
CA VAL A 153 8.36 12.55 -4.30
C VAL A 153 9.79 12.26 -3.85
N ARG A 154 9.97 12.07 -2.55
CA ARG A 154 11.22 11.64 -1.93
C ARG A 154 10.93 10.71 -0.77
N PHE A 155 11.64 9.60 -0.71
CA PHE A 155 11.58 8.63 0.38
C PHE A 155 12.70 8.91 1.36
N ILE A 156 12.37 9.07 2.65
CA ILE A 156 13.30 9.32 3.75
C ILE A 156 13.22 8.14 4.70
N ASP A 157 14.38 7.63 5.16
CA ASP A 157 14.41 6.48 6.06
C ASP A 157 13.63 6.78 7.36
N ALA A 158 12.66 5.94 7.67
CA ALA A 158 11.80 6.08 8.86
C ALA A 158 12.28 5.25 10.06
N GLY A 159 13.33 4.46 9.91
CA GLY A 159 13.94 3.68 10.99
C GLY A 159 13.04 2.60 11.62
N HIS A 160 11.94 2.22 10.95
CA HIS A 160 10.97 1.27 11.46
C HIS A 160 11.35 -0.18 11.14
N LEU A 161 11.51 -0.48 9.85
CA LEU A 161 12.03 -1.74 9.35
C LEU A 161 12.91 -1.52 8.13
N LEU A 162 13.53 -2.57 7.59
CA LEU A 162 14.34 -2.49 6.39
C LEU A 162 13.49 -1.99 5.22
N GLY A 163 13.91 -0.91 4.61
CA GLY A 163 13.17 -0.28 3.50
C GLY A 163 12.10 0.74 3.92
N SER A 164 11.75 0.84 5.20
CA SER A 164 10.71 1.77 5.66
C SER A 164 11.06 3.23 5.35
N SER A 165 10.05 3.99 4.99
CA SER A 165 10.24 5.40 4.66
C SER A 165 9.07 6.28 5.07
N SER A 166 9.40 7.52 5.44
CA SER A 166 8.49 8.65 5.33
C SER A 166 8.54 9.20 3.91
N ILE A 167 7.41 9.65 3.40
CA ILE A 167 7.29 10.14 2.02
C ILE A 167 7.06 11.64 2.06
N GLU A 168 7.93 12.39 1.42
CA GLU A 168 7.69 13.80 1.12
C GLU A 168 7.19 13.92 -0.31
N MET A 169 6.18 14.76 -0.52
CA MET A 169 5.59 15.05 -1.83
C MET A 169 5.53 16.56 -2.06
N TRP A 170 5.94 17.00 -3.23
CA TRP A 170 5.79 18.38 -3.71
C TRP A 170 4.78 18.41 -4.83
N ILE A 171 3.77 19.23 -4.66
CA ILE A 171 2.62 19.39 -5.57
C ILE A 171 2.65 20.81 -6.09
N ARG A 172 2.71 20.97 -7.40
CA ARG A 172 2.70 22.29 -8.07
C ARG A 172 1.38 22.48 -8.81
N GLU A 173 0.56 23.39 -8.34
CA GLU A 173 -0.74 23.71 -8.94
C GLU A 173 -1.00 25.22 -8.86
N ASN A 174 -1.44 25.86 -9.95
CA ASN A 174 -1.81 27.29 -10.02
C ASN A 174 -0.69 28.26 -9.52
N ASP A 175 0.55 28.01 -9.95
CA ASP A 175 1.75 28.77 -9.56
C ASP A 175 2.11 28.68 -8.05
N GLU A 176 1.49 27.77 -7.32
CA GLU A 176 1.81 27.46 -5.94
C GLU A 176 2.47 26.07 -5.82
N GLU A 177 3.41 25.94 -4.90
CA GLU A 177 3.98 24.65 -4.50
C GLU A 177 3.58 24.33 -3.06
N VAL A 178 2.93 23.18 -2.88
CA VAL A 178 2.60 22.64 -1.56
C VAL A 178 3.48 21.44 -1.28
N LYS A 179 4.09 21.41 -0.10
CA LYS A 179 4.82 20.24 0.39
C LYS A 179 3.97 19.50 1.41
N MET A 180 3.77 18.20 1.18
CA MET A 180 3.11 17.28 2.11
C MET A 180 4.12 16.23 2.58
N ALA A 181 3.88 15.68 3.78
CA ALA A 181 4.65 14.55 4.30
C ALA A 181 3.69 13.50 4.89
N PHE A 182 4.00 12.25 4.59
CA PHE A 182 3.35 11.08 5.16
C PHE A 182 4.41 10.31 5.95
N SER A 183 4.23 10.19 7.25
CA SER A 183 5.25 9.59 8.13
C SER A 183 5.46 8.10 7.88
N GLY A 184 4.41 7.38 7.47
CA GLY A 184 4.37 5.94 7.66
C GLY A 184 4.58 5.61 9.15
N ASP A 185 5.07 4.43 9.41
CA ASP A 185 5.48 4.01 10.75
C ASP A 185 6.90 4.49 11.05
N ILE A 186 7.05 5.21 12.16
CA ILE A 186 8.35 5.71 12.62
C ILE A 186 8.95 4.73 13.62
N GLY A 187 10.21 4.40 13.40
CA GLY A 187 10.95 3.48 14.26
C GLY A 187 11.52 4.12 15.53
N HIS A 188 12.22 3.31 16.31
CA HIS A 188 12.96 3.75 17.49
C HIS A 188 14.45 3.90 17.16
N SER A 189 15.07 4.92 17.75
CA SER A 189 16.54 5.10 17.68
C SER A 189 17.29 3.94 18.36
N GLY A 190 18.48 3.63 17.84
CA GLY A 190 19.39 2.66 18.44
C GLY A 190 19.19 1.21 18.01
N LYS A 191 18.40 0.91 16.99
CA LYS A 191 18.32 -0.45 16.41
C LYS A 191 19.63 -0.79 15.67
N PRO A 192 20.18 -2.02 15.84
CA PRO A 192 21.55 -2.33 15.33
C PRO A 192 21.68 -2.42 13.80
N LEU A 193 20.59 -2.66 13.07
CA LEU A 193 20.60 -2.89 11.61
C LEU A 193 19.84 -1.83 10.80
N ILE A 194 19.15 -0.92 11.49
CA ILE A 194 18.27 0.06 10.86
C ILE A 194 18.74 1.45 11.29
N LYS A 195 18.74 2.40 10.38
CA LYS A 195 19.07 3.78 10.70
C LYS A 195 18.07 4.37 11.69
N ASN A 196 18.52 5.39 12.41
CA ASN A 196 17.60 6.18 13.22
C ASN A 196 16.65 6.97 12.31
N PRO A 197 15.38 7.16 12.72
CA PRO A 197 14.43 7.99 12.00
C PRO A 197 14.85 9.45 11.94
#